data_1c80ef3c9b418756dbd4e1656463eb3e
#
_entry.id   1c80ef3c9b418756dbd4e1656463eb3e
#
_cell.length_a   1.000
_cell.length_b   1.000
_cell.length_c   1.000
_cell.angle_alpha   90.00
_cell.angle_beta   90.00
_cell.angle_gamma   90.00
#
_symmetry.space_group_name_H-M   'P 1'
#
loop_
_entity.id
_entity.type
_entity.pdbx_description
1 polymer ?
#
loop_
_entity_poly.entity_id
_entity_poly.type
_entity_poly.pdbx_seq_one_letter_code
_entity_poly.pdbx_strand_id
1 'polypeptide(L)'
;MGIKNFVREIPLFKGLTEKQLKALSDTGLDCTFKKGQTVFSDGGDADGFYVLQSGRVKIFKLSYDGREQILHIIVAGEPFGEAPVFAGEKFPAYAEAIEDSRTIFFPRAAFIELINKDPLIAMNMLAILSQRLKRFTQLVEDLSLKEVPQRLAAYLLYSGEDNEDHDSLELNIARGQLASILGTIPETLSRILSKMVNQDLIRVQGRTIKLINKKGLEELSSGEKVLS
;
A
#
# COMPACT_ATOMS: atom_id res chain seq x y z
N MET A 1 13.03 11.45 14.95
CA MET A 1 13.32 12.35 13.82
C MET A 1 12.25 13.44 13.82
N GLY A 2 12.60 14.74 13.74
CA GLY A 2 11.61 15.81 13.73
C GLY A 2 10.87 15.86 12.39
N ILE A 3 9.64 16.41 12.37
CA ILE A 3 8.77 16.52 11.18
C ILE A 3 9.54 17.10 9.97
N LYS A 4 10.33 18.14 10.19
CA LYS A 4 11.11 18.81 9.11
C LYS A 4 12.10 17.88 8.39
N ASN A 5 12.80 17.02 9.12
CA ASN A 5 13.76 16.10 8.51
C ASN A 5 13.07 14.97 7.75
N PHE A 6 11.94 14.50 8.27
CA PHE A 6 11.15 13.48 7.61
C PHE A 6 10.50 14.00 6.32
N VAL A 7 9.89 15.20 6.35
CA VAL A 7 9.24 15.84 5.19
C VAL A 7 10.20 15.98 4.00
N ARG A 8 11.50 16.22 4.24
CA ARG A 8 12.52 16.31 3.20
C ARG A 8 12.74 14.99 2.44
N GLU A 9 12.58 13.85 3.11
CA GLU A 9 12.81 12.52 2.53
C GLU A 9 11.59 11.99 1.76
N ILE A 10 10.44 12.64 1.92
CA ILE A 10 9.20 12.21 1.25
C ILE A 10 9.29 12.54 -0.24
N PRO A 11 9.11 11.55 -1.15
CA PRO A 11 9.17 11.76 -2.60
C PRO A 11 8.23 12.86 -3.09
N LEU A 12 7.05 12.99 -2.46
CA LEU A 12 6.04 14.00 -2.75
C LEU A 12 6.58 15.45 -2.64
N PHE A 13 7.53 15.67 -1.74
CA PHE A 13 8.08 16.99 -1.42
C PHE A 13 9.51 17.18 -1.96
N LYS A 14 9.96 16.28 -2.81
CA LYS A 14 11.27 16.36 -3.44
C LYS A 14 11.38 17.62 -4.32
N GLY A 15 12.44 18.37 -4.12
CA GLY A 15 12.69 19.62 -4.88
C GLY A 15 12.19 20.89 -4.19
N LEU A 16 11.50 20.78 -3.03
CA LEU A 16 11.14 21.97 -2.26
C LEU A 16 12.36 22.65 -1.63
N THR A 17 12.33 23.98 -1.61
CA THR A 17 13.32 24.81 -0.91
C THR A 17 13.20 24.66 0.60
N GLU A 18 14.27 24.99 1.34
CA GLU A 18 14.25 24.98 2.81
C GLU A 18 13.12 25.81 3.42
N LYS A 19 12.77 26.94 2.79
CA LYS A 19 11.67 27.81 3.21
C LYS A 19 10.31 27.11 3.06
N GLN A 20 10.10 26.40 1.95
CA GLN A 20 8.88 25.64 1.67
C GLN A 20 8.76 24.41 2.58
N LEU A 21 9.86 23.67 2.77
CA LEU A 21 9.90 22.53 3.71
C LEU A 21 9.59 22.97 5.15
N LYS A 22 10.08 24.15 5.55
CA LYS A 22 9.74 24.72 6.88
C LYS A 22 8.26 25.05 6.96
N ALA A 23 7.72 25.79 5.99
CA ALA A 23 6.29 26.17 5.97
C ALA A 23 5.38 24.93 6.00
N LEU A 24 5.73 23.87 5.22
CA LEU A 24 4.99 22.60 5.24
C LEU A 24 5.09 21.89 6.60
N SER A 25 6.29 21.87 7.20
CA SER A 25 6.51 21.24 8.50
C SER A 25 5.76 21.95 9.63
N ASP A 26 5.62 23.26 9.53
CA ASP A 26 4.91 24.09 10.53
C ASP A 26 3.38 23.87 10.45
N THR A 27 2.85 23.37 9.33
CA THR A 27 1.43 23.06 9.15
C THR A 27 1.07 21.60 9.44
N GLY A 28 2.07 20.71 9.44
CA GLY A 28 1.88 19.29 9.70
C GLY A 28 1.63 18.99 11.17
N LEU A 29 0.60 18.18 11.45
CA LEU A 29 0.25 17.71 12.78
C LEU A 29 0.73 16.28 12.97
N ASP A 30 1.49 16.03 14.04
CA ASP A 30 1.99 14.71 14.40
C ASP A 30 0.86 13.86 15.02
N CYS A 31 0.54 12.75 14.41
CA CYS A 31 -0.50 11.83 14.85
C CYS A 31 0.09 10.45 15.09
N THR A 32 -0.36 9.78 16.16
CA THR A 32 0.05 8.41 16.48
C THR A 32 -1.17 7.51 16.58
N PHE A 33 -1.05 6.31 16.02
CA PHE A 33 -2.10 5.30 16.02
C PHE A 33 -1.52 4.00 16.54
N LYS A 34 -2.20 3.38 17.49
CA LYS A 34 -1.89 2.02 17.95
C LYS A 34 -2.40 1.02 16.93
N LYS A 35 -1.75 -0.14 16.87
CA LYS A 35 -2.23 -1.26 16.06
C LYS A 35 -3.73 -1.51 16.32
N GLY A 36 -4.51 -1.62 15.22
CA GLY A 36 -5.96 -1.79 15.23
C GLY A 36 -6.76 -0.48 15.35
N GLN A 37 -6.11 0.69 15.52
CA GLN A 37 -6.82 1.96 15.53
C GLN A 37 -7.16 2.44 14.12
N THR A 38 -8.38 2.91 13.98
CA THR A 38 -8.87 3.57 12.75
C THR A 38 -8.25 4.95 12.62
N VAL A 39 -7.70 5.25 11.44
CA VAL A 39 -7.20 6.59 11.07
C VAL A 39 -8.33 7.44 10.53
N PHE A 40 -9.11 6.88 9.61
CA PHE A 40 -10.36 7.46 9.11
C PHE A 40 -11.32 6.36 8.66
N SER A 41 -12.60 6.70 8.56
CA SER A 41 -13.67 5.77 8.18
C SER A 41 -14.25 6.11 6.82
N ASP A 42 -14.80 5.11 6.14
CA ASP A 42 -15.64 5.28 4.95
C ASP A 42 -16.80 6.24 5.24
N GLY A 43 -17.01 7.23 4.38
CA GLY A 43 -18.01 8.29 4.56
C GLY A 43 -17.62 9.41 5.53
N GLY A 44 -16.46 9.35 6.17
CA GLY A 44 -15.91 10.42 7.02
C GLY A 44 -15.48 11.64 6.22
N ASP A 45 -15.43 12.81 6.87
CA ASP A 45 -15.01 14.07 6.24
C ASP A 45 -13.50 14.06 5.96
N ALA A 46 -13.11 14.54 4.77
CA ALA A 46 -11.71 14.56 4.31
C ALA A 46 -11.13 15.99 4.42
N ASP A 47 -10.90 16.44 5.66
CA ASP A 47 -10.37 17.78 5.96
C ASP A 47 -8.85 17.90 5.76
N GLY A 48 -8.17 16.80 5.48
CA GLY A 48 -6.74 16.74 5.23
C GLY A 48 -6.31 15.31 4.91
N PHE A 49 -5.05 15.17 4.54
CA PHE A 49 -4.44 13.87 4.21
C PHE A 49 -3.27 13.57 5.14
N TYR A 50 -2.85 12.34 5.11
CA TYR A 50 -1.78 11.83 5.97
C TYR A 50 -0.56 11.43 5.14
N VAL A 51 0.62 11.52 5.77
CA VAL A 51 1.85 10.87 5.28
C VAL A 51 2.36 9.95 6.37
N LEU A 52 2.58 8.68 6.05
CA LEU A 52 3.06 7.70 7.02
C LEU A 52 4.54 7.93 7.32
N GLN A 53 4.89 8.13 8.59
CA GLN A 53 6.28 8.29 9.04
C GLN A 53 6.91 6.96 9.46
N SER A 54 6.15 6.12 10.14
CA SER A 54 6.58 4.79 10.57
C SER A 54 5.39 3.89 10.82
N GLY A 55 5.60 2.57 10.82
CA GLY A 55 4.56 1.58 10.94
C GLY A 55 3.93 1.23 9.59
N ARG A 56 2.67 0.76 9.60
CA ARG A 56 1.89 0.42 8.40
C ARG A 56 0.42 0.71 8.60
N VAL A 57 -0.23 1.17 7.54
CA VAL A 57 -1.68 1.44 7.49
C VAL A 57 -2.28 0.70 6.31
N LYS A 58 -3.36 -0.05 6.52
CA LYS A 58 -4.15 -0.65 5.43
C LYS A 58 -5.27 0.29 5.03
N ILE A 59 -5.51 0.40 3.72
CA ILE A 59 -6.69 1.01 3.12
C ILE A 59 -7.59 -0.13 2.63
N PHE A 60 -8.86 -0.15 3.06
CA PHE A 60 -9.74 -1.28 2.78
C PHE A 60 -11.21 -0.89 2.65
N LYS A 61 -11.98 -1.77 2.01
CA LYS A 61 -13.44 -1.74 1.98
C LYS A 61 -13.99 -2.94 2.71
N LEU A 62 -15.19 -2.77 3.24
CA LEU A 62 -15.98 -3.87 3.82
C LEU A 62 -17.17 -4.16 2.91
N SER A 63 -17.42 -5.44 2.65
CA SER A 63 -18.67 -5.87 2.06
C SER A 63 -19.80 -5.87 3.09
N TYR A 64 -21.05 -5.99 2.64
CA TYR A 64 -22.23 -6.00 3.54
C TYR A 64 -22.18 -7.14 4.57
N ASP A 65 -21.59 -8.28 4.22
CA ASP A 65 -21.38 -9.44 5.10
C ASP A 65 -20.07 -9.36 5.93
N GLY A 66 -19.43 -8.17 5.96
CA GLY A 66 -18.25 -7.89 6.81
C GLY A 66 -16.93 -8.42 6.26
N ARG A 67 -16.88 -8.91 5.03
CA ARG A 67 -15.60 -9.31 4.41
C ARG A 67 -14.77 -8.09 4.07
N GLU A 68 -13.49 -8.15 4.43
CA GLU A 68 -12.51 -7.11 4.16
C GLU A 68 -11.82 -7.34 2.81
N GLN A 69 -11.79 -6.32 1.97
CA GLN A 69 -10.93 -6.25 0.79
C GLN A 69 -9.89 -5.16 1.00
N ILE A 70 -8.63 -5.55 1.15
CA ILE A 70 -7.52 -4.59 1.22
C ILE A 70 -7.21 -4.08 -0.19
N LEU A 71 -7.24 -2.77 -0.33
CA LEU A 71 -6.93 -2.06 -1.58
C LEU A 71 -5.45 -1.69 -1.64
N HIS A 72 -4.87 -1.29 -0.50
CA HIS A 72 -3.47 -0.88 -0.42
C HIS A 72 -2.93 -1.00 1.01
N ILE A 73 -1.64 -1.33 1.14
CA ILE A 73 -0.87 -1.21 2.38
C ILE A 73 0.08 -0.04 2.23
N ILE A 74 -0.12 0.99 3.03
CA ILE A 74 0.70 2.19 3.07
C ILE A 74 1.97 1.89 3.86
N VAL A 75 3.11 2.27 3.33
CA VAL A 75 4.43 2.18 3.98
C VAL A 75 5.02 3.56 4.25
N ALA A 76 6.11 3.62 5.03
CA ALA A 76 6.75 4.88 5.40
C ALA A 76 7.15 5.70 4.15
N GLY A 77 6.86 7.02 4.19
CA GLY A 77 7.06 7.95 3.08
C GLY A 77 5.89 8.08 2.12
N GLU A 78 4.87 7.21 2.19
CA GLU A 78 3.70 7.29 1.32
C GLU A 78 2.61 8.21 1.88
N PRO A 79 2.01 9.08 1.03
CA PRO A 79 0.79 9.81 1.35
C PRO A 79 -0.44 8.89 1.22
N PHE A 80 -1.49 9.16 2.00
CA PHE A 80 -2.79 8.49 1.88
C PHE A 80 -3.93 9.40 2.33
N GLY A 81 -5.14 9.14 1.81
CA GLY A 81 -6.32 9.96 2.04
C GLY A 81 -6.33 11.28 1.25
N GLU A 82 -5.39 11.49 0.34
CA GLU A 82 -5.23 12.72 -0.44
C GLU A 82 -6.28 12.88 -1.54
N ALA A 83 -6.71 11.80 -2.19
CA ALA A 83 -7.61 11.87 -3.34
C ALA A 83 -8.96 12.54 -3.00
N PRO A 84 -9.71 12.10 -1.95
CA PRO A 84 -10.97 12.75 -1.59
C PRO A 84 -10.76 14.19 -1.07
N VAL A 85 -9.62 14.48 -0.44
CA VAL A 85 -9.29 15.83 0.03
C VAL A 85 -9.25 16.83 -1.12
N PHE A 86 -8.65 16.44 -2.27
CA PHE A 86 -8.58 17.32 -3.43
C PHE A 86 -9.88 17.37 -4.22
N ALA A 87 -10.63 16.27 -4.28
CA ALA A 87 -11.95 16.21 -4.91
C ALA A 87 -13.02 16.98 -4.10
N GLY A 88 -12.77 17.28 -2.82
CA GLY A 88 -13.78 17.88 -1.93
C GLY A 88 -14.87 16.86 -1.54
N GLU A 89 -14.52 15.61 -1.48
CA GLU A 89 -15.40 14.47 -1.20
C GLU A 89 -15.09 13.89 0.19
N LYS A 90 -15.93 12.95 0.62
CA LYS A 90 -15.70 12.14 1.82
C LYS A 90 -14.72 11.01 1.54
N PHE A 91 -14.10 10.47 2.60
CA PHE A 91 -13.24 9.28 2.46
C PHE A 91 -14.05 8.11 1.87
N PRO A 92 -13.60 7.51 0.75
CA PRO A 92 -14.32 6.42 0.09
C PRO A 92 -13.94 5.03 0.62
N ALA A 93 -13.18 4.94 1.70
CA ALA A 93 -12.66 3.70 2.27
C ALA A 93 -12.29 3.89 3.74
N TYR A 94 -12.00 2.79 4.42
CA TYR A 94 -11.42 2.79 5.76
C TYR A 94 -9.89 2.84 5.70
N ALA A 95 -9.27 3.45 6.73
CA ALA A 95 -7.84 3.33 6.99
C ALA A 95 -7.61 2.88 8.43
N GLU A 96 -6.81 1.84 8.64
CA GLU A 96 -6.52 1.26 9.95
C GLU A 96 -5.03 0.97 10.09
N ALA A 97 -4.45 1.32 11.23
CA ALA A 97 -3.07 0.99 11.57
C ALA A 97 -2.92 -0.51 11.84
N ILE A 98 -2.11 -1.21 11.07
CA ILE A 98 -1.82 -2.65 11.26
C ILE A 98 -0.58 -2.90 12.12
N GLU A 99 0.15 -1.84 12.44
CA GLU A 99 1.24 -1.75 13.40
C GLU A 99 1.12 -0.42 14.16
N ASP A 100 1.84 -0.27 15.28
CA ASP A 100 1.98 1.04 15.93
C ASP A 100 2.56 2.02 14.90
N SER A 101 1.79 3.02 14.55
CA SER A 101 2.05 3.89 13.40
C SER A 101 2.12 5.35 13.81
N ARG A 102 3.02 6.09 13.15
CA ARG A 102 3.15 7.53 13.29
C ARG A 102 2.96 8.17 11.93
N THR A 103 2.10 9.20 11.86
CA THR A 103 1.76 9.91 10.64
C THR A 103 1.88 11.41 10.84
N ILE A 104 2.04 12.14 9.75
CA ILE A 104 1.86 13.58 9.73
C ILE A 104 0.55 13.87 9.00
N PHE A 105 -0.37 14.56 9.65
CA PHE A 105 -1.60 15.05 9.05
C PHE A 105 -1.39 16.44 8.45
N PHE A 106 -1.77 16.64 7.21
CA PHE A 106 -1.72 17.92 6.50
C PHE A 106 -3.14 18.43 6.24
N PRO A 107 -3.56 19.53 6.90
CA PRO A 107 -4.85 20.14 6.66
C PRO A 107 -4.98 20.61 5.20
N ARG A 108 -6.14 20.35 4.58
CA ARG A 108 -6.44 20.68 3.18
C ARG A 108 -6.13 22.15 2.82
N ALA A 109 -6.60 23.09 3.65
CA ALA A 109 -6.42 24.53 3.39
C ALA A 109 -4.95 24.93 3.30
N ALA A 110 -4.11 24.46 4.24
CA ALA A 110 -2.68 24.75 4.28
C ALA A 110 -1.96 24.15 3.07
N PHE A 111 -2.38 22.96 2.65
CA PHE A 111 -1.76 22.29 1.52
C PHE A 111 -2.12 22.93 0.16
N ILE A 112 -3.37 23.41 -0.01
CA ILE A 112 -3.77 24.19 -1.19
C ILE A 112 -2.96 25.47 -1.32
N GLU A 113 -2.75 26.17 -0.19
CA GLU A 113 -1.90 27.36 -0.20
C GLU A 113 -0.46 27.06 -0.64
N LEU A 114 0.07 25.92 -0.23
CA LEU A 114 1.40 25.46 -0.62
C LEU A 114 1.47 25.16 -2.12
N ILE A 115 0.49 24.45 -2.69
CA ILE A 115 0.41 24.15 -4.13
C ILE A 115 0.31 25.45 -4.95
N ASN A 116 -0.46 26.42 -4.48
CA ASN A 116 -0.58 27.72 -5.17
C ASN A 116 0.76 28.48 -5.21
N LYS A 117 1.62 28.28 -4.23
CA LYS A 117 2.96 28.86 -4.18
C LYS A 117 3.99 28.09 -5.01
N ASP A 118 3.82 26.77 -5.11
CA ASP A 118 4.71 25.88 -5.87
C ASP A 118 3.95 24.74 -6.57
N PRO A 119 3.58 24.93 -7.84
CA PRO A 119 2.88 23.92 -8.64
C PRO A 119 3.66 22.59 -8.83
N LEU A 120 4.99 22.57 -8.63
CA LEU A 120 5.80 21.36 -8.76
C LEU A 120 5.34 20.26 -7.77
N ILE A 121 4.83 20.65 -6.62
CA ILE A 121 4.24 19.72 -5.64
C ILE A 121 3.07 18.96 -6.25
N ALA A 122 2.18 19.67 -6.95
CA ALA A 122 1.05 19.05 -7.64
C ALA A 122 1.51 18.05 -8.71
N MET A 123 2.58 18.36 -9.46
CA MET A 123 3.14 17.46 -10.46
C MET A 123 3.71 16.18 -9.83
N ASN A 124 4.39 16.28 -8.70
CA ASN A 124 4.89 15.12 -7.97
C ASN A 124 3.74 14.25 -7.45
N MET A 125 2.66 14.86 -6.95
CA MET A 125 1.46 14.13 -6.54
C MET A 125 0.79 13.42 -7.71
N LEU A 126 0.64 14.09 -8.85
CA LEU A 126 0.08 13.48 -10.05
C LEU A 126 0.89 12.25 -10.49
N ALA A 127 2.20 12.29 -10.40
CA ALA A 127 3.06 11.13 -10.70
C ALA A 127 2.77 9.95 -9.76
N ILE A 128 2.67 10.20 -8.44
CA ILE A 128 2.34 9.18 -7.44
C ILE A 128 0.94 8.61 -7.66
N LEU A 129 -0.06 9.47 -7.88
CA LEU A 129 -1.43 9.05 -8.15
C LEU A 129 -1.56 8.24 -9.45
N SER A 130 -0.80 8.61 -10.49
CA SER A 130 -0.73 7.85 -11.75
C SER A 130 -0.16 6.46 -11.56
N GLN A 131 0.88 6.31 -10.73
CA GLN A 131 1.42 5.00 -10.37
C GLN A 131 0.42 4.16 -9.59
N ARG A 132 -0.32 4.75 -8.65
CA ARG A 132 -1.38 4.07 -7.90
C ARG A 132 -2.53 3.62 -8.80
N LEU A 133 -2.95 4.49 -9.72
CA LEU A 133 -3.98 4.14 -10.71
C LEU A 133 -3.56 2.91 -11.53
N LYS A 134 -2.33 2.86 -12.00
CA LYS A 134 -1.78 1.70 -12.70
C LYS A 134 -1.84 0.43 -11.82
N ARG A 135 -1.50 0.52 -10.54
CA ARG A 135 -1.59 -0.62 -9.60
C ARG A 135 -3.04 -1.08 -9.40
N PHE A 136 -4.00 -0.15 -9.27
CA PHE A 136 -5.41 -0.51 -9.15
C PHE A 136 -5.96 -1.17 -10.42
N THR A 137 -5.56 -0.70 -11.60
CA THR A 137 -5.93 -1.35 -12.87
C THR A 137 -5.45 -2.79 -12.90
N GLN A 138 -4.19 -3.04 -12.50
CA GLN A 138 -3.63 -4.39 -12.42
C GLN A 138 -4.37 -5.26 -11.38
N LEU A 139 -4.72 -4.70 -10.21
CA LEU A 139 -5.48 -5.42 -9.19
C LEU A 139 -6.87 -5.83 -9.71
N VAL A 140 -7.56 -4.94 -10.41
CA VAL A 140 -8.88 -5.22 -11.01
C VAL A 140 -8.76 -6.34 -12.05
N GLU A 141 -7.76 -6.27 -12.93
CA GLU A 141 -7.46 -7.32 -13.91
C GLU A 141 -7.22 -8.66 -13.22
N ASP A 142 -6.32 -8.68 -12.24
CA ASP A 142 -5.96 -9.89 -11.51
C ASP A 142 -7.17 -10.51 -10.78
N LEU A 143 -7.99 -9.68 -10.10
CA LEU A 143 -9.19 -10.16 -9.40
C LEU A 143 -10.29 -10.66 -10.35
N SER A 144 -10.36 -10.11 -11.55
CA SER A 144 -11.40 -10.43 -12.54
C SER A 144 -11.05 -11.61 -13.44
N LEU A 145 -9.78 -11.74 -13.82
CA LEU A 145 -9.32 -12.68 -14.86
C LEU A 145 -8.49 -13.82 -14.35
N LYS A 146 -7.89 -13.70 -13.13
CA LYS A 146 -6.98 -14.72 -12.59
C LYS A 146 -7.59 -15.48 -11.42
N GLU A 147 -7.26 -16.76 -11.32
CA GLU A 147 -7.53 -17.57 -10.13
C GLU A 147 -6.57 -17.22 -8.99
N VAL A 148 -6.91 -17.61 -7.74
CA VAL A 148 -6.08 -17.29 -6.56
C VAL A 148 -4.63 -17.77 -6.68
N PRO A 149 -4.33 -18.97 -7.21
CA PRO A 149 -2.93 -19.40 -7.43
C PRO A 149 -2.15 -18.49 -8.37
N GLN A 150 -2.78 -18.04 -9.45
CA GLN A 150 -2.20 -17.13 -10.44
C GLN A 150 -1.92 -15.75 -9.83
N ARG A 151 -2.88 -15.22 -9.05
CA ARG A 151 -2.73 -13.95 -8.31
C ARG A 151 -1.60 -14.01 -7.31
N LEU A 152 -1.48 -15.13 -6.57
CA LEU A 152 -0.38 -15.33 -5.63
C LEU A 152 0.97 -15.39 -6.36
N ALA A 153 1.08 -16.10 -7.48
CA ALA A 153 2.30 -16.15 -8.27
C ALA A 153 2.72 -14.76 -8.78
N ALA A 154 1.78 -14.00 -9.35
CA ALA A 154 2.01 -12.62 -9.80
C ALA A 154 2.47 -11.71 -8.65
N TYR A 155 1.81 -11.80 -7.48
CA TYR A 155 2.18 -11.03 -6.29
C TYR A 155 3.62 -11.35 -5.83
N LEU A 156 3.99 -12.63 -5.78
CA LEU A 156 5.33 -13.04 -5.34
C LEU A 156 6.43 -12.57 -6.30
N LEU A 157 6.20 -12.66 -7.62
CA LEU A 157 7.14 -12.19 -8.64
C LEU A 157 7.34 -10.67 -8.51
N TYR A 158 6.24 -9.90 -8.48
CA TYR A 158 6.29 -8.44 -8.36
C TYR A 158 7.00 -7.97 -7.07
N SER A 159 6.66 -8.59 -5.93
CA SER A 159 7.26 -8.22 -4.65
C SER A 159 8.73 -8.66 -4.53
N GLY A 160 9.16 -9.65 -5.31
CA GLY A 160 10.57 -10.07 -5.41
C GLY A 160 11.43 -9.10 -6.21
N GLU A 161 10.87 -8.36 -7.18
CA GLU A 161 11.61 -7.38 -7.98
C GLU A 161 12.07 -6.16 -7.17
N ASP A 162 11.32 -5.79 -6.13
CA ASP A 162 11.60 -4.62 -5.29
C ASP A 162 12.70 -4.88 -4.22
N ASN A 163 13.20 -6.12 -4.09
CA ASN A 163 14.22 -6.47 -3.10
C ASN A 163 15.63 -6.56 -3.73
N GLU A 164 16.66 -6.18 -2.95
CA GLU A 164 18.08 -6.34 -3.35
C GLU A 164 18.47 -7.82 -3.64
N ASP A 165 17.85 -8.76 -2.90
CA ASP A 165 17.91 -10.19 -3.18
C ASP A 165 16.65 -10.59 -3.97
N HIS A 166 16.72 -10.47 -5.29
CA HIS A 166 15.61 -10.76 -6.23
C HIS A 166 14.99 -12.16 -6.10
N ASP A 167 15.59 -13.06 -5.32
CA ASP A 167 15.14 -14.44 -5.14
C ASP A 167 14.43 -14.68 -3.80
N SER A 168 14.41 -13.71 -2.90
CA SER A 168 13.77 -13.84 -1.60
C SER A 168 12.84 -12.66 -1.28
N LEU A 169 11.72 -12.98 -0.67
CA LEU A 169 10.68 -12.02 -0.26
C LEU A 169 10.40 -12.21 1.23
N GLU A 170 10.60 -11.18 2.03
CA GLU A 170 10.09 -11.15 3.39
C GLU A 170 8.63 -10.68 3.40
N LEU A 171 7.71 -11.57 3.82
CA LEU A 171 6.32 -11.20 4.02
C LEU A 171 6.20 -10.30 5.26
N ASN A 172 6.29 -9.01 5.01
CA ASN A 172 6.15 -7.98 6.03
C ASN A 172 4.69 -7.76 6.49
N ILE A 173 3.74 -8.57 6.00
CA ILE A 173 2.32 -8.55 6.33
C ILE A 173 1.87 -9.91 6.87
N ALA A 174 0.79 -9.92 7.65
CA ALA A 174 0.20 -11.17 8.14
C ALA A 174 -0.44 -11.97 6.99
N ARG A 175 -0.47 -13.31 7.11
CA ARG A 175 -1.09 -14.19 6.09
C ARG A 175 -2.56 -13.84 5.82
N GLY A 176 -3.30 -13.40 6.85
CA GLY A 176 -4.69 -12.95 6.68
C GLY A 176 -4.78 -11.69 5.80
N GLN A 177 -3.84 -10.77 5.95
CA GLN A 177 -3.78 -9.57 5.12
C GLN A 177 -3.40 -9.90 3.67
N LEU A 178 -2.45 -10.83 3.46
CA LEU A 178 -2.13 -11.32 2.11
C LEU A 178 -3.34 -12.00 1.47
N ALA A 179 -4.09 -12.80 2.23
CA ALA A 179 -5.33 -13.40 1.74
C ALA A 179 -6.35 -12.33 1.32
N SER A 180 -6.54 -11.27 2.12
CA SER A 180 -7.43 -10.15 1.80
C SER A 180 -6.96 -9.35 0.57
N ILE A 181 -5.66 -9.17 0.35
CA ILE A 181 -5.10 -8.55 -0.88
C ILE A 181 -5.44 -9.41 -2.11
N LEU A 182 -5.30 -10.72 -1.97
CA LEU A 182 -5.55 -11.68 -3.06
C LEU A 182 -7.04 -11.99 -3.26
N GLY A 183 -7.95 -11.38 -2.48
CA GLY A 183 -9.38 -11.61 -2.56
C GLY A 183 -9.77 -13.06 -2.20
N THR A 184 -9.16 -13.62 -1.13
CA THR A 184 -9.38 -14.99 -0.67
C THR A 184 -9.35 -15.08 0.87
N ILE A 185 -9.47 -16.30 1.42
CA ILE A 185 -9.40 -16.56 2.84
C ILE A 185 -8.07 -17.25 3.23
N PRO A 186 -7.60 -17.11 4.49
CA PRO A 186 -6.31 -17.63 4.94
C PRO A 186 -6.12 -19.14 4.72
N GLU A 187 -7.18 -19.93 4.85
CA GLU A 187 -7.18 -21.38 4.66
C GLU A 187 -6.88 -21.75 3.20
N THR A 188 -7.50 -21.04 2.26
CA THR A 188 -7.25 -21.24 0.82
C THR A 188 -5.82 -20.81 0.47
N LEU A 189 -5.37 -19.66 0.97
CA LEU A 189 -3.98 -19.21 0.77
C LEU A 189 -2.98 -20.24 1.30
N SER A 190 -3.20 -20.80 2.51
CA SER A 190 -2.31 -21.79 3.09
C SER A 190 -2.23 -23.07 2.24
N ARG A 191 -3.35 -23.56 1.70
CA ARG A 191 -3.37 -24.70 0.77
C ARG A 191 -2.59 -24.43 -0.50
N ILE A 192 -2.74 -23.24 -1.08
CA ILE A 192 -2.03 -22.86 -2.31
C ILE A 192 -0.53 -22.76 -2.06
N LEU A 193 -0.10 -22.11 -0.96
CA LEU A 193 1.31 -22.05 -0.58
C LEU A 193 1.93 -23.46 -0.42
N SER A 194 1.22 -24.38 0.24
CA SER A 194 1.68 -25.77 0.38
C SER A 194 1.83 -26.47 -0.98
N LYS A 195 0.88 -26.29 -1.90
CA LYS A 195 0.99 -26.84 -3.25
C LYS A 195 2.18 -26.26 -4.04
N MET A 196 2.43 -24.94 -3.93
CA MET A 196 3.57 -24.29 -4.56
C MET A 196 4.91 -24.82 -4.01
N VAL A 197 4.99 -25.10 -2.70
CA VAL A 197 6.16 -25.72 -2.06
C VAL A 197 6.35 -27.14 -2.58
N ASN A 198 5.29 -27.94 -2.65
CA ASN A 198 5.35 -29.33 -3.13
C ASN A 198 5.75 -29.44 -4.63
N GLN A 199 5.54 -28.38 -5.40
CA GLN A 199 5.94 -28.30 -6.81
C GLN A 199 7.28 -27.57 -7.02
N ASP A 200 8.06 -27.37 -5.95
CA ASP A 200 9.36 -26.67 -5.97
C ASP A 200 9.33 -25.27 -6.64
N LEU A 201 8.18 -24.59 -6.61
CA LEU A 201 8.06 -23.22 -7.10
C LEU A 201 8.63 -22.23 -6.10
N ILE A 202 8.38 -22.47 -4.80
CA ILE A 202 8.79 -21.62 -3.68
C ILE A 202 9.28 -22.45 -2.50
N ARG A 203 10.01 -21.81 -1.58
CA ARG A 203 10.29 -22.35 -0.25
C ARG A 203 9.85 -21.33 0.81
N VAL A 204 9.15 -21.80 1.82
CA VAL A 204 8.64 -20.94 2.92
C VAL A 204 9.44 -21.23 4.18
N GLN A 205 10.05 -20.20 4.78
CA GLN A 205 10.77 -20.26 6.04
C GLN A 205 10.28 -19.12 6.94
N GLY A 206 9.36 -19.42 7.86
CA GLY A 206 8.75 -18.41 8.73
C GLY A 206 7.98 -17.34 7.92
N ARG A 207 8.50 -16.12 7.87
CA ARG A 207 7.98 -15.00 7.08
C ARG A 207 8.67 -14.83 5.72
N THR A 208 9.76 -15.55 5.48
CA THR A 208 10.49 -15.45 4.23
C THR A 208 9.98 -16.47 3.23
N ILE A 209 9.70 -16.02 2.02
CA ILE A 209 9.38 -16.86 0.86
C ILE A 209 10.53 -16.73 -0.13
N LYS A 210 11.17 -17.87 -0.47
CA LYS A 210 12.20 -17.94 -1.47
C LYS A 210 11.61 -18.41 -2.79
N LEU A 211 11.88 -17.68 -3.88
CA LEU A 211 11.45 -18.03 -5.23
C LEU A 211 12.44 -19.04 -5.80
N ILE A 212 12.04 -20.30 -5.94
CA ILE A 212 12.92 -21.39 -6.40
C ILE A 212 12.86 -21.53 -7.92
N ASN A 213 11.67 -21.40 -8.50
CA ASN A 213 11.46 -21.54 -9.94
C ASN A 213 10.64 -20.34 -10.46
N LYS A 214 11.32 -19.24 -10.78
CA LYS A 214 10.69 -18.03 -11.32
C LYS A 214 9.93 -18.30 -12.62
N LYS A 215 10.52 -19.04 -13.54
CA LYS A 215 9.86 -19.39 -14.80
C LYS A 215 8.55 -20.14 -14.57
N GLY A 216 8.55 -21.13 -13.65
CA GLY A 216 7.34 -21.84 -13.29
C GLY A 216 6.29 -20.96 -12.60
N LEU A 217 6.70 -19.90 -11.86
CA LEU A 217 5.81 -18.90 -11.30
C LEU A 217 5.25 -17.95 -12.39
N GLU A 218 6.06 -17.59 -13.40
CA GLU A 218 5.60 -16.80 -14.55
C GLU A 218 4.54 -17.57 -15.35
N GLU A 219 4.82 -18.85 -15.69
CA GLU A 219 3.86 -19.74 -16.36
C GLU A 219 2.58 -19.94 -15.56
N LEU A 220 2.66 -20.01 -14.21
CA LEU A 220 1.50 -20.07 -13.34
C LEU A 220 0.73 -18.74 -13.33
N SER A 221 1.41 -17.60 -13.30
CA SER A 221 0.78 -16.27 -13.26
C SER A 221 0.08 -15.91 -14.57
N SER A 222 0.59 -16.41 -15.71
CA SER A 222 -0.03 -16.24 -17.04
C SER A 222 -1.18 -17.22 -17.31
N GLY A 223 -1.32 -18.28 -16.52
CA GLY A 223 -2.31 -19.33 -16.72
C GLY A 223 -1.85 -20.47 -17.67
N GLU A 224 -0.61 -20.44 -18.14
CA GLU A 224 -0.02 -21.51 -18.96
C GLU A 224 0.21 -22.78 -18.15
N LYS A 225 0.34 -22.65 -16.82
CA LYS A 225 0.49 -23.74 -15.87
C LYS A 225 -0.66 -23.74 -14.87
N VAL A 226 -1.11 -24.93 -14.48
CA VAL A 226 -2.13 -25.12 -13.43
C VAL A 226 -1.46 -25.71 -12.18
N LEU A 227 -1.85 -25.23 -11.03
CA LEU A 227 -1.39 -25.74 -9.73
C LEU A 227 -2.21 -26.99 -9.36
N SER A 228 -1.67 -28.18 -9.62
CA SER A 228 -2.29 -29.47 -9.33
C SER A 228 -2.21 -29.86 -7.85
#